data_97c3cb9847080218b29995a241e35f3e
#
_entry.id   97c3cb9847080218b29995a241e35f3e
#
_cell.length_a   1.000
_cell.length_b   1.000
_cell.length_c   1.000
_cell.angle_alpha   90.00
_cell.angle_beta   90.00
_cell.angle_gamma   90.00
#
_symmetry.space_group_name_H-M   'P 1'
#
loop_
_entity.id
_entity.type
_entity.pdbx_description
1 polymer ?
#
loop_
_entity_poly.entity_id
_entity_poly.type
_entity_poly.pdbx_seq_one_letter_code
_entity_poly.pdbx_strand_id
1 'polypeptide(L)'
;MLITTERPKLWQTAKSAWGSLFQALRRMAPLFLTGFLLMAGLNIAIERLTPVLALPTHDALKEILTGGRSLPWLEVSEAMGVDFAIWILRAIIAAPLAVAVHRFILLGEVRRFYFISRLSLRFARWVFILEIPVIVLSWLILFATGATGLPSLLWLLMAALIVLLISTSQLLPGVAVEEASETFSGRIETALERAENMLWRTTLIFVLAFLPLVLVQIAVVRASAKLVESAPLLVPIGRAAAGFIAVSLSAALISWIYSYTAHRPQTREQKALSPA
;
A
#
# COMPACT_ATOMS: atom_id res chain seq x y z
N MET A 1 15.88 2.85 23.96
CA MET A 1 15.88 3.26 22.55
C MET A 1 16.29 4.73 22.51
N LEU A 2 17.50 5.06 21.95
CA LEU A 2 18.02 6.43 21.91
C LEU A 2 17.18 7.25 20.94
N ILE A 3 16.42 8.22 21.46
CA ILE A 3 15.61 9.16 20.69
C ILE A 3 16.58 10.16 20.07
N THR A 4 16.97 9.94 18.83
CA THR A 4 17.75 10.91 18.08
C THR A 4 16.80 11.96 17.51
N THR A 5 16.98 13.21 17.95
CA THR A 5 16.30 14.40 17.41
C THR A 5 16.73 14.74 15.97
N GLU A 6 17.56 13.91 15.36
CA GLU A 6 18.04 14.08 14.00
C GLU A 6 16.97 13.72 12.96
N ARG A 7 16.92 14.52 11.91
CA ARG A 7 16.05 14.26 10.75
C ARG A 7 16.47 12.92 10.09
N PRO A 8 15.51 12.07 9.68
CA PRO A 8 15.85 10.77 9.10
C PRO A 8 16.72 10.93 7.86
N LYS A 9 17.85 10.23 7.85
CA LYS A 9 18.73 10.15 6.69
C LYS A 9 18.08 9.23 5.66
N LEU A 10 17.80 9.73 4.46
CA LEU A 10 17.01 9.05 3.43
C LEU A 10 17.43 7.58 3.22
N TRP A 11 18.70 7.37 2.93
CA TRP A 11 19.24 6.03 2.67
C TRP A 11 19.24 5.12 3.89
N GLN A 12 19.53 5.66 5.06
CA GLN A 12 19.53 4.88 6.30
C GLN A 12 18.12 4.40 6.65
N THR A 13 17.10 5.25 6.47
CA THR A 13 15.71 4.88 6.73
C THR A 13 15.24 3.79 5.76
N ALA A 14 15.53 3.93 4.47
CA ALA A 14 15.22 2.90 3.48
C ALA A 14 15.91 1.57 3.81
N LYS A 15 17.21 1.59 4.14
CA LYS A 15 17.98 0.41 4.56
C LYS A 15 17.42 -0.22 5.83
N SER A 16 17.06 0.60 6.83
CA SER A 16 16.49 0.12 8.09
C SER A 16 15.13 -0.54 7.88
N ALA A 17 14.28 -0.01 6.99
CA ALA A 17 13.01 -0.62 6.65
C ALA A 17 13.19 -2.01 6.02
N TRP A 18 14.11 -2.17 5.06
CA TRP A 18 14.47 -3.46 4.49
C TRP A 18 15.04 -4.42 5.56
N GLY A 19 15.95 -3.95 6.40
CA GLY A 19 16.50 -4.73 7.52
C GLY A 19 15.43 -5.22 8.47
N SER A 20 14.48 -4.35 8.84
CA SER A 20 13.36 -4.71 9.71
C SER A 20 12.40 -5.67 9.03
N LEU A 21 12.16 -5.51 7.73
CA LEU A 21 11.35 -6.45 6.95
C LEU A 21 11.99 -7.85 6.94
N PHE A 22 13.29 -7.96 6.69
CA PHE A 22 13.98 -9.26 6.73
C PHE A 22 13.96 -9.89 8.13
N GLN A 23 14.11 -9.08 9.19
CA GLN A 23 13.98 -9.58 10.56
C GLN A 23 12.54 -10.04 10.87
N ALA A 24 11.53 -9.29 10.44
CA ALA A 24 10.13 -9.66 10.57
C ALA A 24 9.83 -10.98 9.83
N LEU A 25 10.27 -11.09 8.57
CA LEU A 25 10.18 -12.31 7.76
C LEU A 25 10.78 -13.52 8.50
N ARG A 26 11.98 -13.38 9.04
CA ARG A 26 12.66 -14.48 9.77
C ARG A 26 11.94 -14.86 11.06
N ARG A 27 11.46 -13.87 11.83
CA ARG A 27 10.85 -14.11 13.16
C ARG A 27 9.37 -14.53 13.07
N MET A 28 8.68 -14.11 12.01
CA MET A 28 7.25 -14.34 11.79
C MET A 28 7.00 -15.17 10.51
N ALA A 29 7.95 -16.01 10.11
CA ALA A 29 7.89 -16.78 8.86
C ALA A 29 6.57 -17.53 8.64
N PRO A 30 5.95 -18.20 9.62
CA PRO A 30 4.66 -18.88 9.42
C PRO A 30 3.54 -17.91 9.05
N LEU A 31 3.49 -16.73 9.68
CA LEU A 31 2.50 -15.69 9.38
C LEU A 31 2.68 -15.18 7.95
N PHE A 32 3.93 -14.92 7.54
CA PHE A 32 4.26 -14.47 6.20
C PHE A 32 3.94 -15.52 5.14
N LEU A 33 4.27 -16.79 5.40
CA LEU A 33 3.96 -17.88 4.49
C LEU A 33 2.47 -18.06 4.30
N THR A 34 1.69 -18.05 5.37
CA THR A 34 0.23 -18.19 5.29
C THR A 34 -0.39 -17.03 4.52
N GLY A 35 0.00 -15.78 4.82
CA GLY A 35 -0.49 -14.61 4.09
C GLY A 35 -0.12 -14.64 2.61
N PHE A 36 1.10 -15.06 2.28
CA PHE A 36 1.55 -15.24 0.90
C PHE A 36 0.72 -16.32 0.17
N LEU A 37 0.51 -17.48 0.80
CA LEU A 37 -0.29 -18.57 0.20
C LEU A 37 -1.74 -18.13 -0.04
N LEU A 38 -2.35 -17.38 0.88
CA LEU A 38 -3.69 -16.84 0.70
C LEU A 38 -3.73 -15.84 -0.48
N MET A 39 -2.74 -14.96 -0.58
CA MET A 39 -2.66 -13.99 -1.68
C MET A 39 -2.41 -14.68 -3.03
N ALA A 40 -1.53 -15.67 -3.06
CA ALA A 40 -1.26 -16.46 -4.27
C ALA A 40 -2.50 -17.26 -4.69
N GLY A 41 -3.18 -17.91 -3.74
CA GLY A 41 -4.43 -18.60 -3.97
C GLY A 41 -5.52 -17.69 -4.52
N LEU A 42 -5.69 -16.49 -3.95
CA LEU A 42 -6.63 -15.49 -4.47
C LEU A 42 -6.29 -15.10 -5.91
N ASN A 43 -5.02 -14.79 -6.22
CA ASN A 43 -4.62 -14.40 -7.57
C ASN A 43 -4.84 -15.54 -8.59
N ILE A 44 -4.54 -16.79 -8.22
CA ILE A 44 -4.80 -17.98 -9.06
C ILE A 44 -6.31 -18.15 -9.26
N ALA A 45 -7.11 -18.01 -8.21
CA ALA A 45 -8.57 -18.11 -8.29
C ALA A 45 -9.14 -17.04 -9.24
N ILE A 46 -8.67 -15.79 -9.14
CA ILE A 46 -9.08 -14.70 -10.03
C ILE A 46 -8.76 -15.08 -11.49
N GLU A 47 -7.52 -15.47 -11.80
CA GLU A 47 -7.14 -15.82 -13.17
C GLU A 47 -7.94 -17.00 -13.74
N ARG A 48 -8.33 -17.95 -12.90
CA ARG A 48 -9.13 -19.12 -13.33
C ARG A 48 -10.62 -18.81 -13.47
N LEU A 49 -11.16 -17.98 -12.57
CA LEU A 49 -12.61 -17.69 -12.55
C LEU A 49 -12.99 -16.59 -13.55
N THR A 50 -12.12 -15.63 -13.81
CA THR A 50 -12.38 -14.51 -14.71
C THR A 50 -12.85 -14.97 -16.10
N PRO A 51 -12.14 -15.87 -16.82
CA PRO A 51 -12.61 -16.36 -18.13
C PRO A 51 -13.85 -17.24 -18.02
N VAL A 52 -14.01 -18.02 -16.94
CA VAL A 52 -15.17 -18.89 -16.75
C VAL A 52 -16.46 -18.11 -16.52
N LEU A 53 -16.35 -17.00 -15.79
CA LEU A 53 -17.48 -16.12 -15.46
C LEU A 53 -17.70 -15.04 -16.52
N ALA A 54 -16.90 -15.03 -17.60
CA ALA A 54 -16.89 -13.99 -18.64
C ALA A 54 -16.84 -12.56 -18.04
N LEU A 55 -16.12 -12.42 -16.91
CA LEU A 55 -16.01 -11.13 -16.24
C LEU A 55 -15.12 -10.18 -17.07
N PRO A 56 -15.56 -8.94 -17.28
CA PRO A 56 -14.74 -7.94 -17.95
C PRO A 56 -13.48 -7.67 -17.12
N THR A 57 -12.31 -7.83 -17.73
CA THR A 57 -11.04 -7.56 -17.06
C THR A 57 -10.59 -6.12 -17.34
N HIS A 58 -9.78 -5.57 -16.43
CA HIS A 58 -9.14 -4.27 -16.64
C HIS A 58 -8.34 -4.23 -17.95
N ASP A 59 -7.66 -5.31 -18.31
CA ASP A 59 -6.87 -5.39 -19.55
C ASP A 59 -7.77 -5.43 -20.79
N ALA A 60 -8.90 -6.16 -20.77
CA ALA A 60 -9.88 -6.17 -21.83
C ALA A 60 -10.51 -4.77 -22.03
N LEU A 61 -10.86 -4.11 -20.94
CA LEU A 61 -11.36 -2.74 -20.99
C LEU A 61 -10.33 -1.75 -21.54
N LYS A 62 -9.07 -1.88 -21.15
CA LYS A 62 -7.99 -1.06 -21.69
C LYS A 62 -7.83 -1.25 -23.19
N GLU A 63 -7.88 -2.48 -23.68
CA GLU A 63 -7.79 -2.80 -25.12
C GLU A 63 -8.97 -2.20 -25.90
N ILE A 64 -10.18 -2.30 -25.36
CA ILE A 64 -11.37 -1.72 -25.99
C ILE A 64 -11.30 -0.19 -26.00
N LEU A 65 -10.88 0.46 -24.90
CA LEU A 65 -10.73 1.91 -24.81
C LEU A 65 -9.65 2.45 -25.74
N THR A 66 -8.53 1.75 -25.87
CA THR A 66 -7.45 2.14 -26.81
C THR A 66 -7.81 1.88 -28.26
N GLY A 67 -8.70 0.92 -28.53
CA GLY A 67 -9.22 0.59 -29.86
C GLY A 67 -10.34 1.51 -30.35
N GLY A 68 -10.72 2.55 -29.59
CA GLY A 68 -11.72 3.54 -29.97
C GLY A 68 -13.16 3.01 -30.04
N ARG A 69 -13.44 1.86 -29.42
CA ARG A 69 -14.79 1.33 -29.31
C ARG A 69 -15.52 1.98 -28.13
N SER A 70 -16.76 2.43 -28.37
CA SER A 70 -17.64 2.86 -27.28
C SER A 70 -18.05 1.67 -26.44
N LEU A 71 -17.65 1.68 -25.17
CA LEU A 71 -18.09 0.65 -24.20
C LEU A 71 -19.51 0.97 -23.71
N PRO A 72 -20.36 -0.05 -23.62
CA PRO A 72 -21.55 0.04 -22.81
C PRO A 72 -21.18 0.33 -21.35
N TRP A 73 -21.80 1.36 -20.77
CA TRP A 73 -21.55 1.73 -19.37
C TRP A 73 -21.73 0.57 -18.38
N LEU A 74 -22.57 -0.40 -18.74
CA LEU A 74 -22.82 -1.58 -17.94
C LEU A 74 -21.55 -2.43 -17.78
N GLU A 75 -20.85 -2.76 -18.87
CA GLU A 75 -19.62 -3.56 -18.83
C GLU A 75 -18.51 -2.87 -18.03
N VAL A 76 -18.43 -1.55 -18.13
CA VAL A 76 -17.48 -0.74 -17.37
C VAL A 76 -17.78 -0.80 -15.87
N SER A 77 -19.06 -0.61 -15.49
CA SER A 77 -19.46 -0.65 -14.08
C SER A 77 -19.27 -2.04 -13.46
N GLU A 78 -19.50 -3.09 -14.22
CA GLU A 78 -19.24 -4.48 -13.79
C GLU A 78 -17.73 -4.72 -13.56
N ALA A 79 -16.88 -4.30 -14.49
CA ALA A 79 -15.44 -4.42 -14.32
C ALA A 79 -14.92 -3.64 -13.14
N MET A 80 -15.39 -2.40 -12.94
CA MET A 80 -15.07 -1.61 -11.75
C MET A 80 -15.49 -2.31 -10.46
N GLY A 81 -16.69 -2.90 -10.44
CA GLY A 81 -17.20 -3.64 -9.30
C GLY A 81 -16.34 -4.87 -8.97
N VAL A 82 -15.91 -5.61 -9.98
CA VAL A 82 -15.04 -6.79 -9.83
C VAL A 82 -13.67 -6.37 -9.33
N ASP A 83 -13.03 -5.38 -9.93
CA ASP A 83 -11.73 -4.88 -9.49
C ASP A 83 -11.78 -4.38 -8.03
N PHE A 84 -12.85 -3.69 -7.68
CA PHE A 84 -13.07 -3.19 -6.33
C PHE A 84 -13.24 -4.33 -5.31
N ALA A 85 -14.01 -5.37 -5.65
CA ALA A 85 -14.16 -6.55 -4.80
C ALA A 85 -12.84 -7.30 -4.60
N ILE A 86 -12.07 -7.48 -5.67
CA ILE A 86 -10.74 -8.09 -5.63
C ILE A 86 -9.80 -7.28 -4.71
N TRP A 87 -9.83 -5.97 -4.84
CA TRP A 87 -9.01 -5.09 -4.04
C TRP A 87 -9.38 -5.15 -2.55
N ILE A 88 -10.68 -5.17 -2.20
CA ILE A 88 -11.14 -5.39 -0.82
C ILE A 88 -10.59 -6.71 -0.26
N LEU A 89 -10.71 -7.80 -1.01
CA LEU A 89 -10.22 -9.10 -0.58
C LEU A 89 -8.71 -9.08 -0.34
N ARG A 90 -7.94 -8.44 -1.23
CA ARG A 90 -6.50 -8.26 -1.05
C ARG A 90 -6.16 -7.44 0.19
N ALA A 91 -6.89 -6.36 0.45
CA ALA A 91 -6.69 -5.52 1.63
C ALA A 91 -6.97 -6.29 2.93
N ILE A 92 -8.04 -7.10 2.96
CA ILE A 92 -8.38 -7.96 4.10
C ILE A 92 -7.28 -9.01 4.35
N ILE A 93 -6.77 -9.64 3.29
CA ILE A 93 -5.68 -10.63 3.40
C ILE A 93 -4.36 -9.95 3.81
N ALA A 94 -4.08 -8.75 3.33
CA ALA A 94 -2.83 -8.05 3.65
C ALA A 94 -2.83 -7.44 5.07
N ALA A 95 -3.99 -7.06 5.60
CA ALA A 95 -4.10 -6.32 6.85
C ALA A 95 -3.48 -7.03 8.08
N PRO A 96 -3.68 -8.33 8.33
CA PRO A 96 -3.05 -9.01 9.46
C PRO A 96 -1.52 -8.93 9.41
N LEU A 97 -0.96 -9.02 8.21
CA LEU A 97 0.48 -8.91 7.99
C LEU A 97 0.98 -7.49 8.25
N ALA A 98 0.32 -6.48 7.67
CA ALA A 98 0.70 -5.08 7.85
C ALA A 98 0.64 -4.69 9.34
N VAL A 99 -0.41 -5.06 10.05
CA VAL A 99 -0.54 -4.86 11.51
C VAL A 99 0.59 -5.56 12.26
N ALA A 100 0.93 -6.80 11.90
CA ALA A 100 2.01 -7.53 12.57
C ALA A 100 3.37 -6.86 12.33
N VAL A 101 3.65 -6.37 11.12
CA VAL A 101 4.88 -5.63 10.81
C VAL A 101 4.96 -4.30 11.58
N HIS A 102 3.87 -3.53 11.63
CA HIS A 102 3.82 -2.30 12.42
C HIS A 102 4.11 -2.58 13.90
N ARG A 103 3.42 -3.57 14.51
CA ARG A 103 3.61 -3.93 15.92
C ARG A 103 4.99 -4.51 16.20
N PHE A 104 5.55 -5.27 15.25
CA PHE A 104 6.92 -5.77 15.36
C PHE A 104 7.94 -4.62 15.43
N ILE A 105 7.81 -3.61 14.56
CA ILE A 105 8.78 -2.50 14.49
C ILE A 105 8.58 -1.53 15.66
N LEU A 106 7.34 -1.21 16.01
CA LEU A 106 7.04 -0.18 17.03
C LEU A 106 7.06 -0.73 18.45
N LEU A 107 6.58 -1.96 18.67
CA LEU A 107 6.41 -2.56 19.99
C LEU A 107 7.33 -3.77 20.24
N GLY A 108 8.04 -4.26 19.22
CA GLY A 108 8.86 -5.47 19.34
C GLY A 108 8.05 -6.78 19.38
N GLU A 109 6.74 -6.72 19.13
CA GLU A 109 5.86 -7.89 19.21
C GLU A 109 6.09 -8.86 18.05
N VAL A 110 6.16 -10.15 18.35
CA VAL A 110 6.29 -11.22 17.36
C VAL A 110 4.99 -12.01 17.29
N ARG A 111 4.33 -11.96 16.14
CA ARG A 111 3.12 -12.76 15.85
C ARG A 111 3.47 -13.91 14.92
N ARG A 112 3.23 -15.15 15.37
CA ARG A 112 3.53 -16.34 14.57
C ARG A 112 2.34 -16.86 13.77
N PHE A 113 1.11 -16.61 14.26
CA PHE A 113 -0.09 -17.14 13.63
C PHE A 113 -0.81 -16.07 12.82
N TYR A 114 -1.28 -16.47 11.67
CA TYR A 114 -2.11 -15.62 10.83
C TYR A 114 -3.58 -15.78 11.26
N PHE A 115 -4.21 -14.67 11.65
CA PHE A 115 -5.65 -14.62 11.91
C PHE A 115 -6.18 -13.21 11.64
N ILE A 116 -7.41 -13.16 11.15
CA ILE A 116 -8.11 -11.89 10.92
C ILE A 116 -8.74 -11.46 12.24
N SER A 117 -8.15 -10.46 12.87
CA SER A 117 -8.63 -9.87 14.12
C SER A 117 -9.51 -8.65 13.86
N ARG A 118 -10.25 -8.19 14.89
CA ARG A 118 -10.96 -6.90 14.82
C ARG A 118 -10.03 -5.73 14.49
N LEU A 119 -8.80 -5.78 15.02
CA LEU A 119 -7.77 -4.79 14.72
C LEU A 119 -7.36 -4.83 13.25
N SER A 120 -7.16 -6.02 12.68
CA SER A 120 -6.83 -6.17 11.25
C SER A 120 -7.95 -5.66 10.36
N LEU A 121 -9.22 -5.91 10.70
CA LEU A 121 -10.37 -5.39 9.95
C LEU A 121 -10.49 -3.87 10.06
N ARG A 122 -10.26 -3.32 11.26
CA ARG A 122 -10.20 -1.87 11.46
C ARG A 122 -9.07 -1.25 10.63
N PHE A 123 -7.91 -1.88 10.61
CA PHE A 123 -6.77 -1.46 9.79
C PHE A 123 -7.10 -1.52 8.30
N ALA A 124 -7.68 -2.63 7.81
CA ALA A 124 -8.13 -2.77 6.43
C ALA A 124 -9.12 -1.67 6.03
N ARG A 125 -10.08 -1.33 6.91
CA ARG A 125 -11.02 -0.22 6.69
C ARG A 125 -10.29 1.11 6.49
N TRP A 126 -9.24 1.40 7.26
CA TRP A 126 -8.47 2.63 7.11
C TRP A 126 -7.67 2.64 5.81
N VAL A 127 -7.00 1.55 5.46
CA VAL A 127 -6.34 1.39 4.15
C VAL A 127 -7.33 1.65 3.03
N PHE A 128 -8.52 1.06 3.13
CA PHE A 128 -9.60 1.22 2.17
C PHE A 128 -9.99 2.69 1.97
N ILE A 129 -10.26 3.41 3.06
CA ILE A 129 -10.64 4.83 3.00
C ILE A 129 -9.54 5.68 2.35
N LEU A 130 -8.28 5.40 2.65
CA LEU A 130 -7.14 6.14 2.11
C LEU A 130 -6.89 5.86 0.62
N GLU A 131 -7.16 4.64 0.16
CA GLU A 131 -6.89 4.23 -1.22
C GLU A 131 -8.05 4.49 -2.20
N ILE A 132 -9.30 4.65 -1.73
CA ILE A 132 -10.45 4.94 -2.58
C ILE A 132 -10.19 6.09 -3.58
N PRO A 133 -9.67 7.26 -3.17
CA PRO A 133 -9.42 8.35 -4.11
C PRO A 133 -8.46 7.97 -5.23
N VAL A 134 -7.44 7.15 -4.92
CA VAL A 134 -6.45 6.69 -5.91
C VAL A 134 -7.08 5.72 -6.90
N ILE A 135 -7.94 4.82 -6.42
CA ILE A 135 -8.66 3.86 -7.28
C ILE A 135 -9.62 4.60 -8.22
N VAL A 136 -10.44 5.49 -7.67
CA VAL A 136 -11.38 6.28 -8.46
C VAL A 136 -10.65 7.10 -9.52
N LEU A 137 -9.55 7.75 -9.15
CA LEU A 137 -8.77 8.53 -10.11
C LEU A 137 -8.08 7.64 -11.16
N SER A 138 -7.62 6.43 -10.79
CA SER A 138 -7.05 5.49 -11.76
C SER A 138 -8.06 5.15 -12.86
N TRP A 139 -9.32 4.93 -12.48
CA TRP A 139 -10.41 4.70 -13.43
C TRP A 139 -10.72 5.95 -14.25
N LEU A 140 -10.77 7.14 -13.64
CA LEU A 140 -10.96 8.40 -14.36
C LEU A 140 -9.85 8.65 -15.40
N ILE A 141 -8.58 8.33 -15.05
CA ILE A 141 -7.46 8.41 -15.98
C ILE A 141 -7.66 7.46 -17.16
N LEU A 142 -8.07 6.22 -16.89
CA LEU A 142 -8.32 5.24 -17.94
C LEU A 142 -9.39 5.70 -18.91
N PHE A 143 -10.49 6.29 -18.41
CA PHE A 143 -11.54 6.87 -19.25
C PHE A 143 -11.07 8.08 -20.06
N ALA A 144 -10.37 8.99 -19.41
CA ALA A 144 -9.96 10.24 -20.06
C ALA A 144 -8.86 10.02 -21.10
N THR A 145 -7.97 9.03 -20.92
CA THR A 145 -6.96 8.69 -21.94
C THR A 145 -7.59 8.14 -23.22
N GLY A 146 -8.76 7.46 -23.10
CA GLY A 146 -9.52 7.01 -24.27
C GLY A 146 -10.30 8.14 -24.99
N ALA A 147 -10.68 9.22 -24.27
CA ALA A 147 -11.66 10.19 -24.78
C ALA A 147 -11.09 11.56 -25.20
N THR A 148 -10.02 12.06 -24.59
CA THR A 148 -9.77 13.52 -24.63
C THR A 148 -8.33 13.98 -24.91
N GLY A 149 -7.36 13.13 -25.01
CA GLY A 149 -5.95 13.56 -25.25
C GLY A 149 -5.33 14.45 -24.14
N LEU A 150 -5.92 14.53 -22.94
CA LEU A 150 -5.41 15.27 -21.78
C LEU A 150 -4.70 14.39 -20.73
N PRO A 151 -3.80 13.45 -21.13
CA PRO A 151 -3.20 12.51 -20.19
C PRO A 151 -2.29 13.18 -19.16
N SER A 152 -1.61 14.27 -19.52
CA SER A 152 -0.60 14.90 -18.68
C SER A 152 -1.15 15.49 -17.37
N LEU A 153 -2.31 16.17 -17.42
CA LEU A 153 -2.94 16.75 -16.23
C LEU A 153 -3.40 15.67 -15.25
N LEU A 154 -3.95 14.57 -15.76
CA LEU A 154 -4.41 13.45 -14.95
C LEU A 154 -3.24 12.70 -14.27
N TRP A 155 -2.11 12.57 -14.96
CA TRP A 155 -0.90 12.01 -14.36
C TRP A 155 -0.33 12.92 -13.25
N LEU A 156 -0.38 14.23 -13.40
CA LEU A 156 -0.02 15.17 -12.33
C LEU A 156 -0.95 15.03 -11.12
N LEU A 157 -2.25 14.92 -11.36
CA LEU A 157 -3.23 14.70 -10.29
C LEU A 157 -3.01 13.35 -9.59
N MET A 158 -2.68 12.29 -10.35
CA MET A 158 -2.31 10.98 -9.77
C MET A 158 -1.04 11.10 -8.91
N ALA A 159 -0.02 11.79 -9.38
CA ALA A 159 1.20 12.01 -8.60
C ALA A 159 0.89 12.77 -7.29
N ALA A 160 0.05 13.80 -7.34
CA ALA A 160 -0.38 14.55 -6.16
C ALA A 160 -1.15 13.66 -5.17
N LEU A 161 -2.05 12.80 -5.65
CA LEU A 161 -2.78 11.85 -4.80
C LEU A 161 -1.87 10.79 -4.18
N ILE A 162 -0.89 10.28 -4.92
CA ILE A 162 0.09 9.33 -4.36
C ILE A 162 0.88 10.00 -3.23
N VAL A 163 1.29 11.26 -3.41
CA VAL A 163 1.99 12.02 -2.36
C VAL A 163 1.08 12.22 -1.14
N LEU A 164 -0.19 12.55 -1.35
CA LEU A 164 -1.18 12.65 -0.28
C LEU A 164 -1.40 11.32 0.43
N LEU A 165 -1.50 10.22 -0.32
CA LEU A 165 -1.62 8.87 0.24
C LEU A 165 -0.41 8.50 1.11
N ILE A 166 0.80 8.78 0.64
CA ILE A 166 2.03 8.57 1.41
C ILE A 166 1.99 9.37 2.71
N SER A 167 1.52 10.61 2.66
CA SER A 167 1.43 11.48 3.84
C SER A 167 0.40 10.99 4.85
N THR A 168 -0.81 10.66 4.37
CA THR A 168 -1.90 10.17 5.22
C THR A 168 -1.68 8.76 5.73
N SER A 169 -0.85 7.95 5.05
CA SER A 169 -0.52 6.59 5.49
C SER A 169 0.17 6.54 6.86
N GLN A 170 0.72 7.65 7.34
CA GLN A 170 1.26 7.76 8.70
C GLN A 170 0.22 7.55 9.81
N LEU A 171 -1.08 7.55 9.48
CA LEU A 171 -2.16 7.13 10.38
C LEU A 171 -2.11 5.64 10.71
N LEU A 172 -1.67 4.81 9.74
CA LEU A 172 -1.77 3.37 9.84
C LEU A 172 -1.00 2.75 11.02
N PRO A 173 0.23 3.22 11.36
CA PRO A 173 0.91 2.74 12.56
C PRO A 173 0.15 3.00 13.86
N GLY A 174 -0.44 4.20 14.02
CA GLY A 174 -1.27 4.52 15.18
C GLY A 174 -2.48 3.59 15.31
N VAL A 175 -3.15 3.27 14.19
CA VAL A 175 -4.24 2.29 14.18
C VAL A 175 -3.74 0.89 14.55
N ALA A 176 -2.56 0.50 14.09
CA ALA A 176 -2.00 -0.83 14.34
C ALA A 176 -1.57 -1.04 15.80
N VAL A 177 -1.17 0.03 16.50
CA VAL A 177 -0.77 -0.03 17.92
C VAL A 177 -1.89 0.31 18.89
N GLU A 178 -3.12 0.54 18.39
CA GLU A 178 -4.30 0.87 19.22
C GLU A 178 -4.16 2.18 19.99
N GLU A 179 -3.43 3.15 19.45
CA GLU A 179 -3.38 4.48 20.02
C GLU A 179 -4.79 5.10 20.13
N ALA A 180 -5.01 5.82 21.25
CA ALA A 180 -6.28 6.26 21.75
C ALA A 180 -7.27 6.83 20.71
N SER A 181 -8.54 6.76 21.04
CA SER A 181 -9.72 7.06 20.21
C SER A 181 -9.85 8.54 19.83
N GLU A 182 -8.97 9.05 18.99
CA GLU A 182 -9.20 10.32 18.31
C GLU A 182 -10.31 10.18 17.27
N THR A 183 -11.04 11.26 17.04
CA THR A 183 -12.02 11.36 15.96
C THR A 183 -11.35 11.18 14.61
N PHE A 184 -12.12 10.78 13.59
CA PHE A 184 -11.61 10.60 12.22
C PHE A 184 -10.87 11.85 11.70
N SER A 185 -11.48 13.04 11.88
CA SER A 185 -10.89 14.32 11.46
C SER A 185 -9.60 14.63 12.20
N GLY A 186 -9.56 14.45 13.52
CA GLY A 186 -8.37 14.70 14.32
C GLY A 186 -7.19 13.84 13.95
N ARG A 187 -7.43 12.57 13.57
CA ARG A 187 -6.35 11.68 13.09
C ARG A 187 -5.75 12.11 11.76
N ILE A 188 -6.60 12.54 10.81
CA ILE A 188 -6.13 13.03 9.51
C ILE A 188 -5.35 14.33 9.70
N GLU A 189 -5.87 15.27 10.48
CA GLU A 189 -5.20 16.52 10.78
C GLU A 189 -3.83 16.30 11.41
N THR A 190 -3.76 15.47 12.46
CA THR A 190 -2.47 15.10 13.10
C THR A 190 -1.50 14.44 12.12
N ALA A 191 -1.97 13.59 11.21
CA ALA A 191 -1.10 12.96 10.21
C ALA A 191 -0.60 13.96 9.17
N LEU A 192 -1.44 14.87 8.73
CA LEU A 192 -1.07 15.92 7.77
C LEU A 192 -0.08 16.89 8.40
N GLU A 193 -0.29 17.35 9.63
CA GLU A 193 0.65 18.19 10.38
C GLU A 193 2.02 17.52 10.55
N ARG A 194 2.03 16.22 10.88
CA ARG A 194 3.26 15.44 10.97
C ARG A 194 3.97 15.33 9.62
N ALA A 195 3.20 15.22 8.54
CA ALA A 195 3.72 15.08 7.18
C ALA A 195 4.21 16.40 6.59
N GLU A 196 3.61 17.55 6.93
CA GLU A 196 3.84 18.85 6.31
C GLU A 196 5.32 19.20 6.19
N ASN A 197 6.09 19.02 7.26
CA ASN A 197 7.52 19.34 7.30
C ASN A 197 8.42 18.22 6.73
N MET A 198 7.86 17.08 6.33
CA MET A 198 8.61 15.90 5.93
C MET A 198 8.15 15.30 4.59
N LEU A 199 7.16 15.91 3.94
CA LEU A 199 6.51 15.37 2.75
C LEU A 199 7.51 14.93 1.67
N TRP A 200 8.40 15.82 1.27
CA TRP A 200 9.41 15.57 0.24
C TRP A 200 10.39 14.46 0.63
N ARG A 201 10.81 14.45 1.90
CA ARG A 201 11.72 13.40 2.41
C ARG A 201 11.02 12.05 2.48
N THR A 202 9.78 12.01 2.95
CA THR A 202 8.98 10.79 3.01
C THR A 202 8.80 10.22 1.61
N THR A 203 8.43 11.04 0.63
CA THR A 203 8.29 10.61 -0.77
C THR A 203 9.61 10.07 -1.32
N LEU A 204 10.74 10.75 -1.10
CA LEU A 204 12.05 10.27 -1.53
C LEU A 204 12.46 8.96 -0.86
N ILE A 205 12.17 8.77 0.43
CA ILE A 205 12.43 7.51 1.14
C ILE A 205 11.62 6.37 0.50
N PHE A 206 10.35 6.63 0.18
CA PHE A 206 9.50 5.64 -0.53
C PHE A 206 10.09 5.29 -1.90
N VAL A 207 10.43 6.29 -2.71
CA VAL A 207 11.05 6.06 -4.03
C VAL A 207 12.31 5.22 -3.90
N LEU A 208 13.23 5.57 -3.01
CA LEU A 208 14.48 4.84 -2.81
C LEU A 208 14.26 3.41 -2.31
N ALA A 209 13.31 3.20 -1.41
CA ALA A 209 13.04 1.89 -0.85
C ALA A 209 12.33 0.97 -1.83
N PHE A 210 11.44 1.51 -2.68
CA PHE A 210 10.69 0.74 -3.68
C PHE A 210 11.44 0.52 -4.98
N LEU A 211 12.49 1.31 -5.26
CA LEU A 211 13.26 1.20 -6.50
C LEU A 211 13.75 -0.23 -6.79
N PRO A 212 14.35 -0.99 -5.84
CA PRO A 212 14.75 -2.37 -6.09
C PRO A 212 13.57 -3.26 -6.46
N LEU A 213 12.41 -3.08 -5.79
CA LEU A 213 11.20 -3.87 -6.06
C LEU A 213 10.65 -3.58 -7.45
N VAL A 214 10.64 -2.32 -7.87
CA VAL A 214 10.20 -1.91 -9.23
C VAL A 214 11.11 -2.52 -10.29
N LEU A 215 12.42 -2.50 -10.09
CA LEU A 215 13.38 -3.11 -11.01
C LEU A 215 13.16 -4.63 -11.13
N VAL A 216 12.93 -5.30 -9.99
CA VAL A 216 12.60 -6.75 -9.99
C VAL A 216 11.27 -7.00 -10.71
N GLN A 217 10.25 -6.18 -10.49
CA GLN A 217 8.97 -6.32 -11.20
C GLN A 217 9.12 -6.16 -12.71
N ILE A 218 9.88 -5.16 -13.16
CA ILE A 218 10.14 -4.96 -14.60
C ILE A 218 10.86 -6.19 -15.18
N ALA A 219 11.85 -6.73 -14.48
CA ALA A 219 12.56 -7.93 -14.90
C ALA A 219 11.62 -9.16 -14.97
N VAL A 220 10.77 -9.34 -13.95
CA VAL A 220 9.77 -10.42 -13.90
C VAL A 220 8.75 -10.29 -15.04
N VAL A 221 8.22 -9.09 -15.29
CA VAL A 221 7.27 -8.84 -16.38
C VAL A 221 7.90 -9.17 -17.73
N ARG A 222 9.16 -8.76 -17.98
CA ARG A 222 9.88 -9.09 -19.21
C ARG A 222 10.16 -10.59 -19.35
N ALA A 223 10.51 -11.26 -18.27
CA ALA A 223 10.73 -12.70 -18.26
C ALA A 223 9.41 -13.48 -18.41
N SER A 224 8.32 -13.02 -17.78
CA SER A 224 7.02 -13.68 -17.83
C SER A 224 6.42 -13.69 -19.23
N ALA A 225 6.67 -12.68 -20.06
CA ALA A 225 6.25 -12.69 -21.45
C ALA A 225 6.76 -13.93 -22.23
N LYS A 226 7.92 -14.47 -21.82
CA LYS A 226 8.49 -15.70 -22.39
C LYS A 226 8.05 -16.98 -21.66
N LEU A 227 7.59 -16.85 -20.40
CA LEU A 227 7.25 -17.98 -19.52
C LEU A 227 5.74 -18.27 -19.45
N VAL A 228 4.89 -17.35 -19.95
CA VAL A 228 3.42 -17.51 -19.89
C VAL A 228 2.97 -18.81 -20.56
N GLU A 229 3.58 -19.17 -21.67
CA GLU A 229 3.24 -20.40 -22.40
C GLU A 229 3.71 -21.68 -21.69
N SER A 230 4.88 -21.63 -21.03
CA SER A 230 5.51 -22.80 -20.42
C SER A 230 5.14 -23.01 -18.95
N ALA A 231 4.79 -21.94 -18.22
CA ALA A 231 4.49 -22.00 -16.81
C ALA A 231 3.46 -20.93 -16.37
N PRO A 232 2.20 -21.05 -16.79
CA PRO A 232 1.16 -20.02 -16.56
C PRO A 232 0.93 -19.69 -15.09
N LEU A 233 1.14 -20.64 -14.17
CA LEU A 233 0.97 -20.40 -12.73
C LEU A 233 2.05 -19.51 -12.10
N LEU A 234 3.21 -19.33 -12.75
CA LEU A 234 4.26 -18.47 -12.20
C LEU A 234 3.89 -16.99 -12.19
N VAL A 235 3.03 -16.55 -13.11
CA VAL A 235 2.61 -15.15 -13.21
C VAL A 235 1.78 -14.71 -11.99
N PRO A 236 0.68 -15.41 -11.63
CA PRO A 236 -0.12 -15.04 -10.45
C PRO A 236 0.66 -15.19 -9.14
N ILE A 237 1.53 -16.19 -9.04
CA ILE A 237 2.41 -16.38 -7.87
C ILE A 237 3.43 -15.24 -7.77
N GLY A 238 4.05 -14.85 -8.88
CA GLY A 238 4.99 -13.73 -8.92
C GLY A 238 4.32 -12.39 -8.57
N ARG A 239 3.12 -12.14 -9.08
CA ARG A 239 2.30 -10.97 -8.70
C ARG A 239 1.96 -10.97 -7.21
N ALA A 240 1.61 -12.15 -6.65
CA ALA A 240 1.34 -12.28 -5.22
C ALA A 240 2.59 -11.97 -4.38
N ALA A 241 3.75 -12.50 -4.76
CA ALA A 241 5.01 -12.25 -4.08
C ALA A 241 5.38 -10.76 -4.10
N ALA A 242 5.30 -10.12 -5.26
CA ALA A 242 5.60 -8.70 -5.41
C ALA A 242 4.66 -7.83 -4.58
N GLY A 243 3.35 -8.06 -4.66
CA GLY A 243 2.35 -7.33 -3.87
C GLY A 243 2.54 -7.54 -2.37
N PHE A 244 2.85 -8.75 -1.95
CA PHE A 244 3.09 -9.10 -0.56
C PHE A 244 4.34 -8.43 0.02
N ILE A 245 5.44 -8.40 -0.74
CA ILE A 245 6.66 -7.67 -0.36
C ILE A 245 6.37 -6.17 -0.32
N ALA A 246 5.63 -5.63 -1.29
CA ALA A 246 5.26 -4.22 -1.34
C ALA A 246 4.48 -3.78 -0.10
N VAL A 247 3.44 -4.52 0.29
CA VAL A 247 2.65 -4.23 1.51
C VAL A 247 3.52 -4.28 2.76
N SER A 248 4.36 -5.31 2.89
CA SER A 248 5.23 -5.49 4.05
C SER A 248 6.31 -4.39 4.14
N LEU A 249 6.88 -4.00 3.01
CA LEU A 249 7.85 -2.92 2.93
C LEU A 249 7.21 -1.56 3.22
N SER A 250 5.99 -1.30 2.69
CA SER A 250 5.22 -0.10 3.03
C SER A 250 4.98 -0.01 4.52
N ALA A 251 4.50 -1.09 5.15
CA ALA A 251 4.27 -1.12 6.59
C ALA A 251 5.56 -0.86 7.38
N ALA A 252 6.69 -1.43 6.95
CA ALA A 252 7.99 -1.19 7.59
C ALA A 252 8.44 0.26 7.45
N LEU A 253 8.35 0.84 6.25
CA LEU A 253 8.72 2.23 5.98
C LEU A 253 7.88 3.20 6.79
N ILE A 254 6.56 3.04 6.74
CA ILE A 254 5.62 3.91 7.44
C ILE A 254 5.86 3.84 8.95
N SER A 255 6.15 2.65 9.52
CA SER A 255 6.52 2.50 10.93
C SER A 255 7.79 3.26 11.29
N TRP A 256 8.81 3.18 10.46
CA TRP A 256 10.05 3.92 10.68
C TRP A 256 9.82 5.43 10.60
N ILE A 257 9.10 5.92 9.59
CA ILE A 257 8.79 7.34 9.45
C ILE A 257 7.96 7.80 10.65
N TYR A 258 6.95 7.04 11.04
CA TYR A 258 6.12 7.31 12.20
C TYR A 258 6.93 7.42 13.49
N SER A 259 7.91 6.53 13.72
CA SER A 259 8.77 6.59 14.90
C SER A 259 9.58 7.90 15.01
N TYR A 260 9.95 8.51 13.88
CA TYR A 260 10.61 9.81 13.86
C TYR A 260 9.66 10.99 14.07
N THR A 261 8.40 10.85 13.67
CA THR A 261 7.42 11.95 13.70
C THR A 261 6.61 11.96 15.00
N ALA A 262 6.25 10.80 15.54
CA ALA A 262 5.43 10.68 16.75
C ALA A 262 6.19 11.09 18.03
N HIS A 263 7.51 10.98 18.04
CA HIS A 263 8.34 11.31 19.20
C HIS A 263 8.92 12.74 19.16
N ARG A 264 8.42 13.63 18.30
CA ARG A 264 8.74 15.05 18.43
C ARG A 264 8.03 15.58 19.67
N PRO A 265 8.76 15.96 20.74
CA PRO A 265 8.11 16.58 21.89
C PRO A 265 7.39 17.85 21.40
N GLN A 266 6.20 18.08 21.92
CA GLN A 266 5.43 19.32 21.79
C GLN A 266 6.19 20.49 22.47
N THR A 267 7.45 20.71 22.08
CA THR A 267 8.39 21.62 22.76
C THR A 267 8.06 23.08 22.48
N ARG A 268 7.13 23.39 21.59
CA ARG A 268 6.74 24.78 21.35
C ARG A 268 5.60 25.28 22.24
N GLU A 269 4.60 24.44 22.52
CA GLU A 269 3.48 24.87 23.36
C GLU A 269 3.77 24.79 24.86
N GLN A 270 4.55 23.80 25.30
CA GLN A 270 4.95 23.71 26.71
C GLN A 270 5.89 24.84 27.16
N LYS A 271 6.70 25.40 26.26
CA LYS A 271 7.48 26.61 26.57
C LYS A 271 6.66 27.89 26.65
N ALA A 272 5.51 27.94 25.97
CA ALA A 272 4.61 29.09 26.01
C ALA A 272 3.69 29.08 27.25
N LEU A 273 3.52 27.93 27.88
CA LEU A 273 2.65 27.76 29.06
C LEU A 273 3.40 27.63 30.38
N SER A 274 4.73 27.70 30.39
CA SER A 274 5.51 27.77 31.62
C SER A 274 5.53 29.22 32.10
N PRO A 275 4.77 29.59 33.16
CA PRO A 275 4.88 30.92 33.77
C PRO A 275 6.27 31.08 34.37
N ALA A 276 6.92 32.26 34.08
CA ALA A 276 8.17 32.69 34.66
C ALA A 276 8.06 32.95 36.16
#